data_198dbf8a703981b5c3d8cd348dd8acff
#
_entry.id   198dbf8a703981b5c3d8cd348dd8acff
#
_cell.length_a   1.000
_cell.length_b   1.000
_cell.length_c   1.000
_cell.angle_alpha   90.00
_cell.angle_beta   90.00
_cell.angle_gamma   90.00
#
_symmetry.space_group_name_H-M   'P 1'
#
loop_
_entity.id
_entity.type
_entity.pdbx_description
1 polymer ?
#
loop_
_entity_poly.entity_id
_entity_poly.type
_entity_poly.pdbx_seq_one_letter_code
_entity_poly.pdbx_strand_id
1 'polypeptide(L)'
;MKRCLFVDDSSVIRKVAKRILGGSDILVVEAATGVDAVEICAGNMPDVVVVDGALPDIQAVELIRRIRALESPIKPYILVSLVEVDAASIMRAKRAGAQGYLLKPFNRAQLLERFRVLKIAA
;
A
#
# COMPACT_ATOMS: atom_id res chain seq x y z
N MET A 1 -15.12 9.28 -2.63
CA MET A 1 -14.62 7.98 -2.11
C MET A 1 -13.13 7.87 -2.38
N LYS A 2 -12.37 7.51 -1.39
CA LYS A 2 -10.94 7.25 -1.55
C LYS A 2 -10.71 5.86 -2.13
N ARG A 3 -9.67 5.70 -2.94
CA ARG A 3 -9.28 4.40 -3.50
C ARG A 3 -7.97 3.96 -2.87
N CYS A 4 -7.92 2.72 -2.42
CA CYS A 4 -6.72 2.10 -1.85
C CYS A 4 -6.35 0.88 -2.68
N LEU A 5 -5.13 0.87 -3.21
CA LEU A 5 -4.57 -0.30 -3.86
C LEU A 5 -3.78 -1.10 -2.82
N PHE A 6 -4.19 -2.34 -2.59
CA PHE A 6 -3.51 -3.23 -1.65
C PHE A 6 -2.73 -4.28 -2.44
N VAL A 7 -1.40 -4.19 -2.40
CA VAL A 7 -0.49 -5.04 -3.17
C VAL A 7 0.13 -6.07 -2.24
N ASP A 8 -0.28 -7.32 -2.38
CA ASP A 8 0.21 -8.44 -1.58
C ASP A 8 -0.05 -9.73 -2.34
N ASP A 9 0.90 -10.67 -2.36
CA ASP A 9 0.71 -11.93 -3.03
C ASP A 9 -0.23 -12.88 -2.28
N SER A 10 -0.52 -12.60 -1.00
CA SER A 10 -1.47 -13.36 -0.21
C SER A 10 -2.90 -12.87 -0.44
N SER A 11 -3.74 -13.69 -1.07
CA SER A 11 -5.14 -13.37 -1.27
C SER A 11 -5.90 -13.22 0.06
N VAL A 12 -5.47 -13.95 1.08
CA VAL A 12 -6.08 -13.86 2.41
C VAL A 12 -5.86 -12.48 3.02
N ILE A 13 -4.64 -11.97 2.96
CA ILE A 13 -4.31 -10.64 3.47
C ILE A 13 -5.09 -9.57 2.71
N ARG A 14 -5.15 -9.66 1.38
CA ARG A 14 -5.92 -8.70 0.57
C ARG A 14 -7.40 -8.70 0.94
N LYS A 15 -7.99 -9.89 1.14
CA LYS A 15 -9.40 -10.00 1.50
C LYS A 15 -9.69 -9.48 2.90
N VAL A 16 -8.78 -9.71 3.85
CA VAL A 16 -8.90 -9.17 5.21
C VAL A 16 -8.86 -7.65 5.15
N ALA A 17 -7.91 -7.07 4.44
CA ALA A 17 -7.80 -5.62 4.27
C ALA A 17 -9.06 -5.04 3.64
N LYS A 18 -9.55 -5.68 2.58
CA LYS A 18 -10.79 -5.25 1.89
C LYS A 18 -12.00 -5.28 2.83
N ARG A 19 -12.11 -6.32 3.66
CA ARG A 19 -13.20 -6.43 4.62
C ARG A 19 -13.13 -5.32 5.67
N ILE A 20 -11.94 -5.04 6.18
CA ILE A 20 -11.74 -4.01 7.20
C ILE A 20 -12.05 -2.62 6.63
N LEU A 21 -11.50 -2.29 5.49
CA LEU A 21 -11.60 -0.96 4.89
C LEU A 21 -12.93 -0.73 4.19
N GLY A 22 -13.56 -1.79 3.72
CA GLY A 22 -14.84 -1.71 2.99
C GLY A 22 -16.01 -1.19 3.81
N GLY A 23 -15.90 -1.16 5.14
CA GLY A 23 -16.91 -0.57 6.00
C GLY A 23 -16.77 0.94 6.17
N SER A 24 -15.72 1.54 5.60
CA SER A 24 -15.46 2.97 5.58
C SER A 24 -15.64 3.50 4.15
N ASP A 25 -15.40 4.78 3.92
CA ASP A 25 -15.56 5.39 2.60
C ASP A 25 -14.31 5.16 1.73
N ILE A 26 -13.90 3.90 1.62
CA ILE A 26 -12.71 3.48 0.89
C ILE A 26 -13.06 2.33 -0.06
N LEU A 27 -12.71 2.49 -1.33
CA LEU A 27 -12.78 1.42 -2.31
C LEU A 27 -11.41 0.73 -2.37
N VAL A 28 -11.37 -0.55 -2.05
CA VAL A 28 -10.12 -1.34 -2.08
C VAL A 28 -10.00 -2.05 -3.41
N VAL A 29 -8.87 -1.82 -4.08
CA VAL A 29 -8.45 -2.52 -5.29
C VAL A 29 -7.30 -3.43 -4.92
N GLU A 30 -7.25 -4.63 -5.49
CA GLU A 30 -6.24 -5.63 -5.15
C GLU A 30 -5.26 -5.86 -6.30
N ALA A 31 -3.99 -6.10 -5.95
CA ALA A 31 -2.98 -6.57 -6.89
C ALA A 31 -2.15 -7.66 -6.20
N ALA A 32 -1.87 -8.74 -6.91
CA ALA A 32 -1.07 -9.84 -6.39
C ALA A 32 0.42 -9.69 -6.70
N THR A 33 0.76 -8.83 -7.63
CA THR A 33 2.15 -8.63 -8.11
C THR A 33 2.47 -7.16 -8.25
N GLY A 34 3.76 -6.85 -8.26
CA GLY A 34 4.22 -5.49 -8.51
C GLY A 34 3.92 -5.01 -9.93
N VAL A 35 4.00 -5.89 -10.92
CA VAL A 35 3.67 -5.57 -12.32
C VAL A 35 2.22 -5.12 -12.43
N ASP A 36 1.29 -5.87 -11.83
CA ASP A 36 -0.13 -5.51 -11.83
C ASP A 36 -0.35 -4.17 -11.12
N ALA A 37 0.37 -3.94 -10.01
CA ALA A 37 0.26 -2.68 -9.27
C ALA A 37 0.66 -1.49 -10.13
N VAL A 38 1.75 -1.58 -10.88
CA VAL A 38 2.19 -0.50 -11.79
C VAL A 38 1.14 -0.25 -12.86
N GLU A 39 0.58 -1.30 -13.46
CA GLU A 39 -0.47 -1.15 -14.48
C GLU A 39 -1.71 -0.47 -13.93
N ILE A 40 -2.15 -0.85 -12.74
CA ILE A 40 -3.31 -0.23 -12.10
C ILE A 40 -3.04 1.25 -11.82
N CYS A 41 -1.88 1.58 -11.28
CA CYS A 41 -1.51 2.96 -10.99
C CYS A 41 -1.40 3.81 -12.26
N ALA A 42 -0.86 3.24 -13.33
CA ALA A 42 -0.73 3.94 -14.61
C ALA A 42 -2.11 4.22 -15.25
N GLY A 43 -3.05 3.31 -15.08
CA GLY A 43 -4.40 3.48 -15.61
C GLY A 43 -5.27 4.43 -14.80
N ASN A 44 -5.18 4.37 -13.50
CA ASN A 44 -5.96 5.21 -12.59
C ASN A 44 -5.30 5.23 -11.22
N MET A 45 -4.51 6.27 -10.93
CA MET A 45 -3.74 6.38 -9.71
C MET A 45 -4.65 6.36 -8.48
N PRO A 46 -4.45 5.41 -7.54
CA PRO A 46 -5.21 5.41 -6.28
C PRO A 46 -4.73 6.51 -5.34
N ASP A 47 -5.50 6.77 -4.30
CA ASP A 47 -5.13 7.73 -3.26
C ASP A 47 -4.13 7.15 -2.28
N VAL A 48 -4.18 5.83 -2.06
CA VAL A 48 -3.32 5.10 -1.13
C VAL A 48 -2.84 3.83 -1.80
N VAL A 49 -1.57 3.50 -1.59
CA VAL A 49 -1.00 2.21 -2.01
C VAL A 49 -0.32 1.56 -0.82
N VAL A 50 -0.72 0.34 -0.50
CA VAL A 50 -0.03 -0.48 0.50
C VAL A 50 0.77 -1.53 -0.26
N VAL A 51 2.08 -1.49 -0.12
CA VAL A 51 3.02 -2.35 -0.86
C VAL A 51 3.62 -3.39 0.08
N ASP A 52 3.43 -4.66 -0.25
CA ASP A 52 4.07 -5.76 0.48
C ASP A 52 5.59 -5.65 0.35
N GLY A 53 6.29 -5.74 1.49
CA GLY A 53 7.75 -5.70 1.54
C GLY A 53 8.42 -6.90 0.91
N ALA A 54 7.69 -7.97 0.58
CA ALA A 54 8.23 -9.22 0.06
C ALA A 54 7.46 -9.73 -1.15
N LEU A 55 7.28 -8.89 -2.17
CA LEU A 55 6.62 -9.30 -3.42
C LEU A 55 7.49 -10.27 -4.22
N PRO A 56 6.86 -11.19 -4.98
CA PRO A 56 7.61 -12.21 -5.72
C PRO A 56 8.33 -11.71 -6.97
N ASP A 57 7.87 -10.60 -7.56
CA ASP A 57 8.36 -10.16 -8.88
C ASP A 57 9.19 -8.88 -8.86
N ILE A 58 8.85 -7.92 -8.02
CA ILE A 58 9.54 -6.62 -7.93
C ILE A 58 9.84 -6.33 -6.47
N GLN A 59 11.04 -5.86 -6.15
CA GLN A 59 11.35 -5.42 -4.80
C GLN A 59 10.51 -4.20 -4.46
N ALA A 60 10.08 -4.09 -3.19
CA ALA A 60 9.21 -3.01 -2.75
C ALA A 60 9.77 -1.62 -3.03
N VAL A 61 11.07 -1.42 -2.82
CA VAL A 61 11.73 -0.14 -3.09
C VAL A 61 11.62 0.23 -4.58
N GLU A 62 11.84 -0.73 -5.47
CA GLU A 62 11.73 -0.51 -6.91
C GLU A 62 10.28 -0.23 -7.32
N LEU A 63 9.33 -0.95 -6.75
CA LEU A 63 7.92 -0.71 -7.02
C LEU A 63 7.50 0.70 -6.59
N ILE A 64 7.91 1.12 -5.40
CA ILE A 64 7.61 2.47 -4.91
C ILE A 64 8.19 3.53 -5.85
N ARG A 65 9.43 3.34 -6.30
CA ARG A 65 10.06 4.26 -7.26
C ARG A 65 9.28 4.33 -8.57
N ARG A 66 8.85 3.19 -9.09
CA ARG A 66 8.07 3.14 -10.34
C ARG A 66 6.74 3.87 -10.21
N ILE A 67 6.05 3.67 -9.08
CA ILE A 67 4.79 4.37 -8.83
C ILE A 67 5.03 5.88 -8.73
N ARG A 68 6.08 6.30 -8.02
CA ARG A 68 6.41 7.73 -7.90
C ARG A 68 6.84 8.37 -9.21
N ALA A 69 7.39 7.59 -10.13
CA ALA A 69 7.81 8.08 -11.45
C ALA A 69 6.65 8.26 -12.41
N LEU A 70 5.48 7.69 -12.14
CA LEU A 70 4.30 7.87 -12.98
C LEU A 70 3.79 9.31 -12.86
N GLU A 71 3.47 9.90 -14.01
CA GLU A 71 2.86 11.22 -14.02
C GLU A 71 1.39 11.11 -13.65
N SER A 72 0.98 11.85 -12.62
CA SER A 72 -0.39 11.85 -12.15
C SER A 72 -0.65 13.11 -11.33
N PRO A 73 -1.85 13.70 -11.43
CA PRO A 73 -2.23 14.78 -10.52
C PRO A 73 -2.40 14.28 -9.08
N ILE A 74 -2.66 12.98 -8.90
CA ILE A 74 -2.76 12.37 -7.58
C ILE A 74 -1.38 11.90 -7.16
N LYS A 75 -0.95 12.33 -5.95
CA LYS A 75 0.28 11.86 -5.31
C LYS A 75 -0.15 10.93 -4.18
N PRO A 76 -0.11 9.59 -4.38
CA PRO A 76 -0.67 8.68 -3.40
C PRO A 76 0.14 8.64 -2.10
N TYR A 77 -0.55 8.34 -1.00
CA TYR A 77 0.13 7.87 0.20
C TYR A 77 0.60 6.45 -0.06
N ILE A 78 1.87 6.17 0.23
CA ILE A 78 2.42 4.82 0.06
C ILE A 78 2.89 4.31 1.41
N LEU A 79 2.38 3.14 1.79
CA LEU A 79 2.80 2.40 2.97
C LEU A 79 3.47 1.11 2.52
N VAL A 80 4.55 0.73 3.20
CA VAL A 80 5.15 -0.60 3.01
C VAL A 80 4.67 -1.51 4.13
N SER A 81 4.20 -2.71 3.81
CA SER A 81 3.80 -3.68 4.83
C SER A 81 4.93 -4.67 5.08
N LEU A 82 5.25 -4.89 6.35
CA LEU A 82 6.41 -5.64 6.80
C LEU A 82 6.02 -6.65 7.86
N VAL A 83 6.65 -7.83 7.81
CA VAL A 83 6.48 -8.86 8.86
C VAL A 83 7.30 -8.49 10.10
N GLU A 84 8.46 -7.87 9.91
CA GLU A 84 9.34 -7.45 11.00
C GLU A 84 9.66 -5.97 10.89
N VAL A 85 9.77 -5.29 12.04
CA VAL A 85 10.24 -3.91 12.08
C VAL A 85 11.75 -3.90 11.90
N ASP A 86 12.18 -3.48 10.73
CA ASP A 86 13.60 -3.32 10.40
C ASP A 86 13.82 -1.86 10.00
N ALA A 87 14.57 -1.15 10.81
CA ALA A 87 14.83 0.28 10.58
C ALA A 87 15.44 0.55 9.21
N ALA A 88 16.34 -0.32 8.75
CA ALA A 88 16.98 -0.16 7.45
C ALA A 88 15.98 -0.30 6.30
N SER A 89 15.08 -1.28 6.38
CA SER A 89 14.04 -1.49 5.37
C SER A 89 13.07 -0.32 5.33
N ILE A 90 12.66 0.18 6.50
CA ILE A 90 11.76 1.33 6.59
C ILE A 90 12.42 2.57 5.98
N MET A 91 13.68 2.81 6.28
CA MET A 91 14.42 3.95 5.73
C MET A 91 14.56 3.86 4.22
N ARG A 92 14.87 2.68 3.68
CA ARG A 92 14.96 2.48 2.24
C ARG A 92 13.63 2.76 1.55
N ALA A 93 12.52 2.29 2.14
CA ALA A 93 11.18 2.55 1.62
C ALA A 93 10.86 4.05 1.64
N LYS A 94 11.18 4.72 2.73
CA LYS A 94 10.95 6.18 2.85
C LYS A 94 11.77 6.96 1.82
N ARG A 95 13.02 6.59 1.60
CA ARG A 95 13.86 7.23 0.58
C ARG A 95 13.30 7.03 -0.83
N ALA A 96 12.67 5.89 -1.07
CA ALA A 96 12.02 5.61 -2.34
C ALA A 96 10.71 6.37 -2.53
N GLY A 97 10.12 6.86 -1.45
CA GLY A 97 8.90 7.68 -1.51
C GLY A 97 7.73 7.19 -0.66
N ALA A 98 7.92 6.19 0.20
CA ALA A 98 6.88 5.77 1.15
C ALA A 98 6.77 6.75 2.31
N GLN A 99 5.55 6.96 2.80
CA GLN A 99 5.31 7.84 3.95
C GLN A 99 5.26 7.08 5.27
N GLY A 100 5.11 5.76 5.25
CA GLY A 100 5.04 4.99 6.48
C GLY A 100 5.05 3.51 6.23
N TYR A 101 4.74 2.75 7.28
CA TYR A 101 4.74 1.30 7.23
C TYR A 101 3.54 0.72 7.97
N LEU A 102 3.23 -0.54 7.68
CA LEU A 102 2.18 -1.31 8.32
C LEU A 102 2.77 -2.68 8.69
N LEU A 103 2.62 -3.09 9.94
CA LEU A 103 3.08 -4.43 10.35
C LEU A 103 2.08 -5.50 9.94
N LYS A 104 2.57 -6.63 9.51
CA LYS A 104 1.79 -7.86 9.26
C LYS A 104 2.17 -8.91 10.31
N PRO A 105 1.21 -9.63 10.88
CA PRO A 105 -0.22 -9.50 10.69
C PRO A 105 -0.78 -8.25 11.35
N PHE A 106 -1.82 -7.67 10.77
CA PHE A 106 -2.52 -6.54 11.34
C PHE A 106 -3.95 -6.94 11.70
N ASN A 107 -4.51 -6.28 12.70
CA ASN A 107 -5.93 -6.39 13.01
C ASN A 107 -6.69 -5.14 12.53
N ARG A 108 -8.00 -5.18 12.71
CA ARG A 108 -8.88 -4.06 12.30
C ARG A 108 -8.42 -2.74 12.91
N ALA A 109 -8.17 -2.72 14.22
CA ALA A 109 -7.79 -1.50 14.92
C ALA A 109 -6.46 -0.94 14.40
N GLN A 110 -5.49 -1.79 14.15
CA GLN A 110 -4.17 -1.37 13.66
C GLN A 110 -4.24 -0.80 12.25
N LEU A 111 -4.98 -1.44 11.36
CA LEU A 111 -5.11 -0.96 9.98
C LEU A 111 -5.87 0.37 9.94
N LEU A 112 -6.99 0.47 10.64
CA LEU A 112 -7.79 1.70 10.69
C LEU A 112 -7.00 2.84 11.34
N GLU A 113 -6.24 2.56 12.40
CA GLU A 113 -5.42 3.57 13.06
C GLU A 113 -4.35 4.14 12.13
N ARG A 114 -3.72 3.26 11.33
CA ARG A 114 -2.70 3.72 10.38
C ARG A 114 -3.29 4.67 9.34
N PHE A 115 -4.49 4.39 8.87
CA PHE A 115 -5.20 5.27 7.94
C PHE A 115 -5.61 6.57 8.59
N ARG A 116 -6.05 6.52 9.85
CA ARG A 116 -6.45 7.71 10.60
C ARG A 116 -5.26 8.66 10.81
N VAL A 117 -4.11 8.12 11.21
CA VAL A 117 -2.89 8.91 11.46
C VAL A 117 -2.45 9.66 10.22
N LEU A 118 -2.59 9.04 9.06
CA LEU A 118 -2.23 9.66 7.78
C LEU A 118 -3.35 10.52 7.19
N LYS A 119 -4.49 10.63 7.89
CA LYS A 119 -5.67 11.39 7.44
C LYS A 119 -6.18 10.92 6.07
N ILE A 120 -6.05 9.63 5.81
CA ILE A 120 -6.48 9.04 4.54
C ILE A 120 -7.99 8.83 4.53
N ALA A 121 -8.54 8.36 5.65
CA ALA A 121 -9.98 8.19 5.82
C ALA A 121 -10.53 9.48 6.41
N ALA A 122 -11.35 10.16 5.65
CA ALA A 122 -12.00 11.36 6.11
C ALA A 122 -13.21 11.01 6.97
#